data_9886b917d05469ec8bf3edd120cf5e06
#
_entry.id   9886b917d05469ec8bf3edd120cf5e06
#
_cell.length_a   1.000
_cell.length_b   1.000
_cell.length_c   1.000
_cell.angle_alpha   90.00
_cell.angle_beta   90.00
_cell.angle_gamma   90.00
#
_symmetry.space_group_name_H-M   'P 1'
#
loop_
_entity.id
_entity.type
_entity.pdbx_description
1 polymer ?
#
loop_
_entity_poly.entity_id
_entity_poly.type
_entity_poly.pdbx_seq_one_letter_code
_entity_poly.pdbx_strand_id
1 'polypeptide(L)'
;HIETYEHRVDHILRVRTLQDETGGFQAFIPLAFHPDGNGMKNLPAPTAVDDLRTFAVSRILLDNVPHIKAFWVSSGPDVAQIALRFGCDDIDGTIVHETIYHSAGSGVPQGLTYEHLVRLIQEAGRVPVERDTFYNVVKEFPKASVGEAAFKVRDRKAKKHLAVVEPVRSLGGKEIAG
;
A
#
# COMPACT_ATOMS: atom_id res chain seq x y z
N HIS A 1 5.96 -15.99 6.66
CA HIS A 1 5.66 -17.42 6.51
C HIS A 1 6.11 -18.27 7.73
N ILE A 2 7.34 -18.06 8.23
CA ILE A 2 7.89 -18.77 9.40
C ILE A 2 8.25 -17.84 10.57
N GLU A 3 8.25 -16.53 10.33
CA GLU A 3 8.53 -15.53 11.34
C GLU A 3 7.36 -15.37 12.33
N THR A 4 7.71 -15.04 13.58
CA THR A 4 6.75 -14.64 14.62
C THR A 4 6.48 -13.14 14.56
N TYR A 5 5.52 -12.66 15.34
CA TYR A 5 5.28 -11.22 15.47
C TYR A 5 6.50 -10.48 16.05
N GLU A 6 7.21 -11.11 16.99
CA GLU A 6 8.45 -10.56 17.56
C GLU A 6 9.53 -10.37 16.48
N HIS A 7 9.68 -11.36 15.59
CA HIS A 7 10.60 -11.24 14.46
C HIS A 7 10.22 -10.10 13.51
N ARG A 8 8.91 -9.91 13.25
CA ARG A 8 8.43 -8.80 12.41
C ARG A 8 8.72 -7.45 13.05
N VAL A 9 8.46 -7.32 14.36
CA VAL A 9 8.76 -6.09 15.12
C VAL A 9 10.26 -5.81 15.14
N ASP A 10 11.10 -6.80 15.44
CA ASP A 10 12.56 -6.64 15.42
C ASP A 10 13.05 -6.19 14.04
N HIS A 11 12.56 -6.80 12.96
CA HIS A 11 12.87 -6.40 11.60
C HIS A 11 12.50 -4.94 11.33
N ILE A 12 11.28 -4.53 11.68
CA ILE A 12 10.80 -3.16 11.48
C ILE A 12 11.66 -2.16 12.28
N LEU A 13 12.02 -2.48 13.51
CA LEU A 13 12.88 -1.63 14.34
C LEU A 13 14.30 -1.49 13.78
N ARG A 14 14.85 -2.55 13.18
CA ARG A 14 16.14 -2.47 12.46
C ARG A 14 16.05 -1.58 11.22
N VAL A 15 14.96 -1.67 10.46
CA VAL A 15 14.71 -0.76 9.32
C VAL A 15 14.60 0.67 9.80
N ARG A 16 13.90 0.92 10.93
CA ARG A 16 13.81 2.23 11.56
C ARG A 16 15.19 2.80 11.90
N THR A 17 16.03 2.01 12.60
CA THR A 17 17.37 2.44 12.97
C THR A 17 18.20 2.78 11.73
N LEU A 18 18.16 1.94 10.71
CA LEU A 18 18.88 2.18 9.46
C LEU A 18 18.36 3.43 8.73
N GLN A 19 17.06 3.69 8.80
CA GLN A 19 16.47 4.92 8.25
C GLN A 19 16.96 6.16 9.01
N ASP A 20 17.06 6.11 10.34
CA ASP A 20 17.59 7.20 11.15
C ASP A 20 19.06 7.51 10.79
N GLU A 21 19.83 6.48 10.46
CA GLU A 21 21.25 6.63 10.06
C GLU A 21 21.43 7.15 8.63
N THR A 22 20.58 6.71 7.71
CA THR A 22 20.82 6.90 6.27
C THR A 22 19.82 7.82 5.56
N GLY A 23 18.58 7.91 6.06
CA GLY A 23 17.49 8.58 5.34
C GLY A 23 17.18 7.96 3.97
N GLY A 24 17.64 6.71 3.72
CA GLY A 24 17.66 6.12 2.38
C GLY A 24 16.36 5.45 1.94
N PHE A 25 15.42 5.19 2.88
CA PHE A 25 14.17 4.54 2.53
C PHE A 25 13.08 5.56 2.21
N GLN A 26 12.53 5.42 1.02
CA GLN A 26 11.43 6.24 0.54
C GLN A 26 10.06 5.64 0.92
N ALA A 27 9.97 4.31 0.91
CA ALA A 27 8.77 3.57 1.26
C ALA A 27 9.11 2.22 1.90
N PHE A 28 8.22 1.73 2.74
CA PHE A 28 8.24 0.38 3.28
C PHE A 28 7.04 -0.40 2.74
N ILE A 29 7.28 -1.63 2.28
CA ILE A 29 6.28 -2.47 1.61
C ILE A 29 6.22 -3.83 2.31
N PRO A 30 5.31 -4.06 3.26
CA PRO A 30 5.04 -5.39 3.75
C PRO A 30 4.45 -6.27 2.64
N LEU A 31 5.03 -7.45 2.42
CA LEU A 31 4.58 -8.38 1.40
C LEU A 31 3.96 -9.61 2.05
N ALA A 32 2.75 -9.96 1.63
CA ALA A 32 2.09 -11.18 2.05
C ALA A 32 2.75 -12.42 1.43
N PHE A 33 2.88 -13.50 2.20
CA PHE A 33 3.40 -14.76 1.71
C PHE A 33 2.29 -15.54 0.97
N HIS A 34 2.62 -16.08 -0.19
CA HIS A 34 1.77 -16.95 -0.98
C HIS A 34 2.34 -18.36 -1.02
N PRO A 35 1.75 -19.34 -0.31
CA PRO A 35 2.27 -20.70 -0.22
C PRO A 35 2.04 -21.53 -1.48
N ASP A 36 1.00 -21.23 -2.25
CA ASP A 36 0.60 -22.02 -3.41
C ASP A 36 1.66 -21.97 -4.51
N GLY A 37 1.86 -23.09 -5.19
CA GLY A 37 2.79 -23.17 -6.32
C GLY A 37 4.28 -23.17 -5.96
N ASN A 38 4.66 -23.27 -4.68
CA ASN A 38 6.06 -23.32 -4.24
C ASN A 38 6.36 -24.47 -3.27
N GLY A 39 7.61 -24.61 -2.87
CA GLY A 39 8.07 -25.67 -1.95
C GLY A 39 7.55 -25.57 -0.52
N MET A 40 6.89 -24.46 -0.16
CA MET A 40 6.36 -24.16 1.17
C MET A 40 4.82 -24.24 1.24
N LYS A 41 4.20 -24.94 0.31
CA LYS A 41 2.72 -25.09 0.19
C LYS A 41 2.01 -25.64 1.43
N ASN A 42 2.75 -26.23 2.36
CA ASN A 42 2.20 -26.77 3.61
C ASN A 42 2.11 -25.70 4.72
N LEU A 43 2.65 -24.50 4.50
CA LEU A 43 2.53 -23.39 5.43
C LEU A 43 1.22 -22.62 5.18
N PRO A 44 0.59 -22.10 6.24
CA PRO A 44 -0.62 -21.30 6.06
C PRO A 44 -0.31 -19.96 5.38
N ALA A 45 -1.19 -19.52 4.50
CA ALA A 45 -1.17 -18.15 4.02
C ALA A 45 -1.52 -17.17 5.16
N PRO A 46 -0.98 -15.94 5.17
CA PRO A 46 -1.43 -14.90 6.08
C PRO A 46 -2.91 -14.56 5.80
N THR A 47 -3.58 -14.11 6.84
CA THR A 47 -4.97 -13.64 6.72
C THR A 47 -4.99 -12.12 6.48
N ALA A 48 -6.11 -11.62 5.94
CA ALA A 48 -6.31 -10.17 5.80
C ALA A 48 -6.13 -9.42 7.13
N VAL A 49 -6.50 -10.03 8.26
CA VAL A 49 -6.28 -9.45 9.60
C VAL A 49 -4.79 -9.34 9.92
N ASP A 50 -4.00 -10.35 9.54
CA ASP A 50 -2.54 -10.33 9.71
C ASP A 50 -1.89 -9.22 8.88
N ASP A 51 -2.32 -9.07 7.63
CA ASP A 51 -1.82 -8.03 6.73
C ASP A 51 -2.14 -6.64 7.29
N LEU A 52 -3.40 -6.40 7.65
CA LEU A 52 -3.83 -5.11 8.20
C LEU A 52 -3.13 -4.77 9.52
N ARG A 53 -2.91 -5.76 10.39
CA ARG A 53 -2.14 -5.60 11.61
C ARG A 53 -0.68 -5.23 11.30
N THR A 54 -0.09 -5.89 10.33
CA THR A 54 1.30 -5.62 9.91
C THR A 54 1.41 -4.20 9.34
N PHE A 55 0.49 -3.74 8.50
CA PHE A 55 0.46 -2.38 7.99
C PHE A 55 0.36 -1.34 9.12
N ALA A 56 -0.59 -1.55 10.06
CA ALA A 56 -0.79 -0.62 11.17
C ALA A 56 0.44 -0.52 12.08
N VAL A 57 1.03 -1.66 12.44
CA VAL A 57 2.25 -1.69 13.27
C VAL A 57 3.43 -1.08 12.54
N SER A 58 3.57 -1.35 11.23
CA SER A 58 4.62 -0.72 10.41
C SER A 58 4.49 0.80 10.42
N ARG A 59 3.29 1.37 10.27
CA ARG A 59 3.09 2.82 10.31
C ARG A 59 3.43 3.42 11.66
N ILE A 60 3.10 2.71 12.78
CA ILE A 60 3.39 3.19 14.13
C ILE A 60 4.90 3.18 14.40
N LEU A 61 5.59 2.12 14.00
CA LEU A 61 7.01 1.94 14.29
C LEU A 61 7.93 2.66 13.29
N LEU A 62 7.49 2.87 12.05
CA LEU A 62 8.25 3.55 10.99
C LEU A 62 7.73 4.97 10.75
N ASP A 63 7.65 5.79 11.81
CA ASP A 63 7.26 7.21 11.70
C ASP A 63 8.29 8.05 10.92
N ASN A 64 9.53 7.55 10.80
CA ASN A 64 10.63 8.12 10.03
C ASN A 64 10.69 7.66 8.56
N VAL A 65 9.86 6.70 8.15
CA VAL A 65 9.72 6.30 6.74
C VAL A 65 8.50 7.01 6.14
N PRO A 66 8.67 7.80 5.07
CA PRO A 66 7.59 8.65 4.55
C PRO A 66 6.34 7.87 4.16
N HIS A 67 6.51 6.75 3.47
CA HIS A 67 5.40 6.02 2.88
C HIS A 67 5.34 4.55 3.30
N ILE A 68 4.14 4.07 3.63
CA ILE A 68 3.85 2.65 3.82
C ILE A 68 2.92 2.21 2.69
N LYS A 69 3.40 1.27 1.87
CA LYS A 69 2.69 0.83 0.68
C LYS A 69 1.92 -0.47 0.94
N ALA A 70 0.63 -0.48 0.65
CA ALA A 70 -0.16 -1.69 0.51
C ALA A 70 -0.13 -2.16 -0.95
N PHE A 71 0.82 -3.03 -1.26
CA PHE A 71 0.99 -3.56 -2.61
C PHE A 71 -0.17 -4.48 -2.97
N TRP A 72 -1.15 -3.98 -3.74
CA TRP A 72 -2.40 -4.68 -4.03
C TRP A 72 -2.21 -6.04 -4.72
N VAL A 73 -1.10 -6.23 -5.46
CA VAL A 73 -0.77 -7.53 -6.07
C VAL A 73 -0.48 -8.59 -5.02
N SER A 74 0.11 -8.21 -3.89
CA SER A 74 0.44 -9.12 -2.80
C SER A 74 -0.76 -9.38 -1.88
N SER A 75 -1.44 -8.32 -1.43
CA SER A 75 -2.51 -8.40 -0.44
C SER A 75 -3.91 -8.53 -1.02
N GLY A 76 -4.08 -8.33 -2.32
CA GLY A 76 -5.36 -8.16 -2.99
C GLY A 76 -5.89 -6.73 -2.92
N PRO A 77 -6.69 -6.30 -3.92
CA PRO A 77 -7.18 -4.93 -4.01
C PRO A 77 -8.09 -4.54 -2.84
N ASP A 78 -8.89 -5.47 -2.32
CA ASP A 78 -9.82 -5.20 -1.21
C ASP A 78 -9.07 -4.94 0.09
N VAL A 79 -8.03 -5.73 0.38
CA VAL A 79 -7.18 -5.55 1.57
C VAL A 79 -6.36 -4.26 1.42
N ALA A 80 -5.81 -3.98 0.23
CA ALA A 80 -5.10 -2.74 -0.04
C ALA A 80 -5.98 -1.50 0.15
N GLN A 81 -7.26 -1.55 -0.29
CA GLN A 81 -8.23 -0.49 -0.03
C GLN A 81 -8.43 -0.23 1.46
N ILE A 82 -8.66 -1.30 2.24
CA ILE A 82 -8.85 -1.19 3.69
C ILE A 82 -7.58 -0.68 4.38
N ALA A 83 -6.40 -1.12 3.92
CA ALA A 83 -5.10 -0.73 4.45
C ALA A 83 -4.86 0.80 4.43
N LEU A 84 -5.51 1.53 3.52
CA LEU A 84 -5.52 3.00 3.52
C LEU A 84 -6.13 3.61 4.81
N ARG A 85 -6.87 2.83 5.58
CA ARG A 85 -7.37 3.20 6.92
C ARG A 85 -6.49 2.69 8.04
N PHE A 86 -5.50 1.83 7.72
CA PHE A 86 -4.58 1.21 8.66
C PHE A 86 -3.15 1.74 8.54
N GLY A 87 -2.99 2.97 8.04
CA GLY A 87 -1.72 3.68 8.00
C GLY A 87 -0.97 3.60 6.68
N CYS A 88 -1.49 2.89 5.69
CA CYS A 88 -0.95 2.94 4.33
C CYS A 88 -1.40 4.23 3.63
N ASP A 89 -0.52 4.76 2.80
CA ASP A 89 -0.74 5.96 1.98
C ASP A 89 -0.39 5.73 0.50
N ASP A 90 -0.07 4.50 0.12
CA ASP A 90 0.25 4.12 -1.26
C ASP A 90 -0.28 2.69 -1.53
N ILE A 91 -0.97 2.48 -2.64
CA ILE A 91 -1.46 1.15 -3.06
C ILE A 91 -0.79 0.62 -4.33
N ASP A 92 0.27 1.33 -4.77
CA ASP A 92 0.96 1.08 -6.03
C ASP A 92 0.15 1.48 -7.27
N GLY A 93 0.70 1.23 -8.45
CA GLY A 93 0.14 1.68 -9.72
C GLY A 93 -0.61 0.59 -10.50
N THR A 94 -0.93 0.95 -11.74
CA THR A 94 -1.49 0.01 -12.72
C THR A 94 -0.41 -0.97 -13.16
N ILE A 95 -0.51 -2.19 -12.72
CA ILE A 95 0.31 -3.30 -13.22
C ILE A 95 -0.48 -3.99 -14.32
N VAL A 96 0.11 -4.10 -15.49
CA VAL A 96 -0.57 -4.63 -16.68
C VAL A 96 -0.39 -6.15 -16.79
N HIS A 97 0.74 -6.66 -16.29
CA HIS A 97 1.08 -8.07 -16.36
C HIS A 97 1.99 -8.44 -15.20
N GLU A 98 1.40 -9.08 -14.21
CA GLU A 98 2.10 -9.58 -13.05
C GLU A 98 2.28 -11.10 -13.19
N THR A 99 3.51 -11.58 -13.10
CA THR A 99 3.84 -13.01 -13.30
C THR A 99 4.35 -13.69 -12.04
N ILE A 100 4.96 -12.97 -11.11
CA ILE A 100 5.65 -13.56 -9.96
C ILE A 100 4.63 -14.15 -8.98
N TYR A 101 3.66 -13.36 -8.55
CA TYR A 101 2.61 -13.81 -7.63
C TYR A 101 1.68 -14.83 -8.28
N HIS A 102 1.38 -14.65 -9.58
CA HIS A 102 0.57 -15.64 -10.32
C HIS A 102 1.29 -16.98 -10.46
N SER A 103 2.62 -16.97 -10.67
CA SER A 103 3.42 -18.21 -10.68
C SER A 103 3.44 -18.91 -9.32
N ALA A 104 3.25 -18.16 -8.24
CA ALA A 104 3.09 -18.67 -6.87
C ALA A 104 1.63 -19.07 -6.53
N GLY A 105 0.71 -19.06 -7.50
CA GLY A 105 -0.68 -19.48 -7.29
C GLY A 105 -1.63 -18.39 -6.81
N SER A 106 -1.21 -17.11 -6.82
CA SER A 106 -2.06 -15.99 -6.40
C SER A 106 -3.31 -15.87 -7.29
N GLY A 107 -4.48 -15.76 -6.66
CA GLY A 107 -5.77 -15.53 -7.33
C GLY A 107 -6.11 -14.04 -7.53
N VAL A 108 -5.18 -13.11 -7.22
CA VAL A 108 -5.42 -11.68 -7.44
C VAL A 108 -5.54 -11.34 -8.93
N PRO A 109 -6.22 -10.24 -9.32
CA PRO A 109 -6.26 -9.82 -10.71
C PRO A 109 -4.86 -9.57 -11.28
N GLN A 110 -4.63 -9.93 -12.55
CA GLN A 110 -3.34 -9.67 -13.23
C GLN A 110 -3.04 -8.19 -13.43
N GLY A 111 -4.06 -7.34 -13.40
CA GLY A 111 -3.92 -5.91 -13.53
C GLY A 111 -5.17 -5.19 -13.05
N LEU A 112 -5.00 -3.97 -12.58
CA LEU A 112 -6.09 -3.05 -12.27
C LEU A 112 -6.04 -1.88 -13.23
N THR A 113 -7.22 -1.42 -13.65
CA THR A 113 -7.30 -0.19 -14.45
C THR A 113 -7.07 1.02 -13.55
N TYR A 114 -6.62 2.09 -14.16
CA TYR A 114 -6.45 3.39 -13.53
C TYR A 114 -7.73 3.83 -12.78
N GLU A 115 -8.87 3.72 -13.46
CA GLU A 115 -10.17 4.12 -12.91
C GLU A 115 -10.55 3.27 -11.70
N HIS A 116 -10.21 1.97 -11.72
CA HIS A 116 -10.50 1.08 -10.60
C HIS A 116 -9.71 1.53 -9.37
N LEU A 117 -8.41 1.81 -9.52
CA LEU A 117 -7.57 2.29 -8.42
C LEU A 117 -8.08 3.62 -7.86
N VAL A 118 -8.40 4.59 -8.72
CA VAL A 118 -8.99 5.87 -8.30
C VAL A 118 -10.27 5.64 -7.49
N ARG A 119 -11.15 4.76 -7.95
CA ARG A 119 -12.40 4.44 -7.23
C ARG A 119 -12.12 3.80 -5.86
N LEU A 120 -11.23 2.80 -5.79
CA LEU A 120 -10.87 2.15 -4.52
C LEU A 120 -10.42 3.17 -3.47
N ILE A 121 -9.59 4.12 -3.88
CA ILE A 121 -9.07 5.17 -3.01
C ILE A 121 -10.18 6.12 -2.56
N GLN A 122 -11.03 6.57 -3.49
CA GLN A 122 -12.16 7.45 -3.19
C GLN A 122 -13.16 6.79 -2.25
N GLU A 123 -13.50 5.52 -2.48
CA GLU A 123 -14.39 4.75 -1.61
C GLU A 123 -13.77 4.52 -0.21
N ALA A 124 -12.45 4.43 -0.11
CA ALA A 124 -11.75 4.46 1.19
C ALA A 124 -11.83 5.83 1.88
N GLY A 125 -12.43 6.85 1.24
CA GLY A 125 -12.54 8.22 1.76
C GLY A 125 -11.23 9.00 1.71
N ARG A 126 -10.34 8.62 0.80
CA ARG A 126 -9.06 9.28 0.54
C ARG A 126 -9.11 10.06 -0.77
N VAL A 127 -8.18 10.99 -0.96
CA VAL A 127 -8.02 11.73 -2.22
C VAL A 127 -6.98 10.99 -3.06
N PRO A 128 -7.34 10.49 -4.25
CA PRO A 128 -6.37 9.85 -5.13
C PRO A 128 -5.38 10.86 -5.68
N VAL A 129 -4.12 10.46 -5.74
CA VAL A 129 -3.03 11.26 -6.30
C VAL A 129 -2.20 10.39 -7.24
N GLU A 130 -1.95 10.84 -8.44
CA GLU A 130 -0.94 10.25 -9.33
C GLU A 130 0.42 10.85 -8.96
N ARG A 131 1.41 10.00 -8.72
CA ARG A 131 2.78 10.38 -8.38
C ARG A 131 3.79 9.77 -9.34
N ASP A 132 4.98 10.36 -9.38
CA ASP A 132 6.16 9.76 -10.00
C ASP A 132 6.90 8.81 -9.02
N THR A 133 8.04 8.27 -9.44
CA THR A 133 8.88 7.38 -8.63
C THR A 133 9.56 8.08 -7.45
N PHE A 134 9.63 9.40 -7.46
CA PHE A 134 10.17 10.21 -6.36
C PHE A 134 9.09 10.74 -5.42
N TYR A 135 7.86 10.27 -5.57
CA TYR A 135 6.68 10.72 -4.82
C TYR A 135 6.29 12.19 -5.08
N ASN A 136 6.76 12.79 -6.17
CA ASN A 136 6.23 14.09 -6.59
C ASN A 136 4.81 13.91 -7.15
N VAL A 137 3.92 14.79 -6.73
CA VAL A 137 2.53 14.81 -7.21
C VAL A 137 2.51 15.23 -8.67
N VAL A 138 2.01 14.34 -9.54
CA VAL A 138 1.83 14.60 -10.97
C VAL A 138 0.41 15.10 -11.23
N LYS A 139 -0.59 14.52 -10.53
CA LYS A 139 -1.99 14.88 -10.69
C LYS A 139 -2.78 14.54 -9.45
N GLU A 140 -3.65 15.44 -9.02
CA GLU A 140 -4.66 15.20 -7.98
C GLU A 140 -6.03 14.94 -8.59
N PHE A 141 -6.81 14.09 -7.93
CA PHE A 141 -8.19 13.81 -8.31
C PHE A 141 -9.12 14.38 -7.26
N PRO A 142 -10.26 14.96 -7.67
CA PRO A 142 -11.21 15.48 -6.72
C PRO A 142 -11.74 14.36 -5.82
N LYS A 143 -12.02 14.68 -4.58
CA LYS A 143 -12.76 13.80 -3.69
C LYS A 143 -14.10 13.48 -4.33
N ALA A 144 -14.48 12.18 -4.41
CA ALA A 144 -15.78 11.83 -4.93
C ALA A 144 -16.87 12.51 -4.09
N SER A 145 -17.80 13.20 -4.73
CA SER A 145 -19.04 13.58 -4.10
C SER A 145 -19.81 12.29 -3.78
N VAL A 146 -20.24 12.13 -2.53
CA VAL A 146 -21.07 11.00 -2.11
C VAL A 146 -22.35 11.05 -2.94
N GLY A 147 -22.46 10.21 -4.00
CA GLY A 147 -23.63 10.14 -4.86
C GLY A 147 -23.39 10.05 -6.38
N GLU A 148 -22.19 10.32 -6.88
CA GLU A 148 -21.88 10.24 -8.31
C GLU A 148 -20.95 9.08 -8.67
N ALA A 149 -21.38 7.87 -8.37
CA ALA A 149 -20.69 6.66 -8.84
C ALA A 149 -21.32 6.14 -10.15
N ALA A 150 -21.35 6.96 -11.19
CA ALA A 150 -21.62 6.48 -12.55
C ALA A 150 -20.32 6.52 -13.35
N PHE A 151 -19.50 5.48 -13.16
CA PHE A 151 -18.24 5.34 -13.86
C PHE A 151 -18.45 4.77 -15.27
N LYS A 152 -18.19 5.58 -16.29
CA LYS A 152 -18.09 5.09 -17.68
C LYS A 152 -16.70 4.55 -17.92
N VAL A 153 -16.59 3.23 -18.03
CA VAL A 153 -15.35 2.55 -18.49
C VAL A 153 -15.00 3.01 -19.89
N ARG A 154 -13.92 3.74 -20.06
CA ARG A 154 -13.30 4.00 -21.37
C ARG A 154 -11.79 4.17 -21.26
N ASP A 155 -11.13 3.34 -22.03
CA ASP A 155 -9.84 3.44 -22.71
C ASP A 155 -8.64 2.66 -22.14
N ARG A 156 -8.28 1.62 -22.93
CA ARG A 156 -7.21 0.63 -22.71
C ARG A 156 -5.81 1.09 -23.16
N LYS A 157 -5.45 2.37 -23.10
CA LYS A 157 -4.14 2.83 -23.59
C LYS A 157 -3.51 3.93 -22.73
N ALA A 158 -3.14 3.63 -21.50
CA ALA A 158 -2.14 4.46 -20.83
C ALA A 158 -1.33 3.63 -19.84
N LYS A 159 -0.06 3.38 -20.14
CA LYS A 159 0.94 2.91 -19.19
C LYS A 159 1.27 4.07 -18.25
N LYS A 160 0.59 4.18 -17.13
CA LYS A 160 0.92 5.15 -16.08
C LYS A 160 0.79 4.49 -14.71
N HIS A 161 1.78 4.71 -13.88
CA HIS A 161 1.78 4.23 -12.50
C HIS A 161 0.92 5.16 -11.65
N LEU A 162 -0.05 4.59 -10.93
CA LEU A 162 -0.87 5.29 -9.94
C LEU A 162 -0.45 4.89 -8.55
N ALA A 163 -0.20 5.87 -7.74
CA ALA A 163 -0.08 5.70 -6.31
C ALA A 163 -0.87 6.81 -5.61
N VAL A 164 -1.30 6.53 -4.39
CA VAL A 164 -1.97 7.50 -3.54
C VAL A 164 -0.94 8.05 -2.60
N VAL A 165 -0.77 9.34 -2.59
CA VAL A 165 0.00 10.03 -1.56
C VAL A 165 -0.90 11.12 -0.97
N GLU A 166 -1.50 10.87 0.20
CA GLU A 166 -1.82 11.98 1.10
C GLU A 166 -0.62 12.14 2.03
N PRO A 167 0.04 13.31 2.05
CA PRO A 167 0.99 13.57 3.12
C PRO A 167 0.24 13.46 4.45
N VAL A 168 0.76 12.65 5.36
CA VAL A 168 0.33 12.68 6.76
C VAL A 168 0.56 14.11 7.22
N ARG A 169 -0.52 14.90 7.35
CA ARG A 169 -0.43 16.20 8.00
C ARG A 169 0.09 15.93 9.40
N SER A 170 1.30 16.37 9.68
CA SER A 170 1.84 16.39 11.04
C SER A 170 0.74 16.95 11.92
N LEU A 171 0.32 16.18 12.91
CA LEU A 171 -0.49 16.69 14.00
C LEU A 171 0.34 17.84 14.58
N GLY A 172 -0.09 19.08 14.31
CA GLY A 172 0.64 20.28 14.61
C GLY A 172 1.12 20.27 16.05
N GLY A 173 2.43 20.30 16.21
CA GLY A 173 3.04 20.59 17.48
C GLY A 173 2.52 21.94 17.94
N LYS A 174 1.65 21.94 18.94
CA LYS A 174 1.42 23.16 19.72
C LYS A 174 2.73 23.45 20.41
N GLU A 175 3.37 24.54 20.01
CA GLU A 175 4.38 25.19 20.84
C GLU A 175 3.78 25.37 22.23
N ILE A 176 4.36 24.72 23.22
CA ILE A 176 4.13 25.00 24.60
C ILE A 176 5.04 26.21 24.90
N ALA A 177 4.48 27.42 24.75
CA ALA A 177 5.05 28.59 25.29
C ALA A 177 4.80 28.56 26.81
N GLY A 178 5.88 28.58 27.57
CA GLY A 178 5.89 28.72 29.00
C GLY A 178 7.18 29.34 29.42
#